data_157cc42c25650e7c138c3b7ed9b2cf6d
#
_entry.id   157cc42c25650e7c138c3b7ed9b2cf6d
#
_cell.length_a   1.000
_cell.length_b   1.000
_cell.length_c   1.000
_cell.angle_alpha   90.00
_cell.angle_beta   90.00
_cell.angle_gamma   90.00
#
_symmetry.space_group_name_H-M   'P 1'
#
loop_
_entity.id
_entity.type
_entity.pdbx_description
1 polymer ?
#
loop_
_entity_poly.entity_id
_entity_poly.type
_entity_poly.pdbx_seq_one_letter_code
_entity_poly.pdbx_strand_id
1 'polypeptide(L)'
;MAEEFPRLNALDVAPEISLLDQDSNTFKLSELLGQKVIAYFYPAAGSPGCTKEAADFQDSLEDFKKLGFSVVGISPDDVPRIKSFQEAHELEFTLLSDPDFIAHKAFGAFGEKTLYGRKFRGALRSTVIIDEKGQVIDALYSVSSTGHTKALLKLLS
;
A
#
# COMPACT_ATOMS: atom_id res chain seq x y z
N MET A 1 -12.37 17.32 -18.50
CA MET A 1 -11.01 17.20 -17.93
C MET A 1 -10.94 16.03 -16.99
N ALA A 2 -9.84 15.29 -17.06
CA ALA A 2 -9.63 14.21 -16.12
C ALA A 2 -9.32 14.79 -14.74
N GLU A 3 -9.92 14.22 -13.70
CA GLU A 3 -9.55 14.56 -12.33
C GLU A 3 -8.13 14.09 -12.05
N GLU A 4 -7.35 14.91 -11.38
CA GLU A 4 -6.02 14.55 -10.91
C GLU A 4 -6.05 14.45 -9.39
N PHE A 5 -5.36 13.43 -8.87
CA PHE A 5 -5.20 13.23 -7.44
C PHE A 5 -3.75 13.51 -7.09
N PRO A 6 -3.49 14.57 -6.32
CA PRO A 6 -2.12 15.00 -6.03
C PRO A 6 -1.32 13.90 -5.34
N ARG A 7 -0.09 13.73 -5.80
CA ARG A 7 0.88 12.84 -5.15
C ARG A 7 1.43 13.52 -3.91
N LEU A 8 1.76 12.70 -2.92
CA LEU A 8 2.36 13.19 -1.68
C LEU A 8 3.86 13.42 -1.87
N ASN A 9 4.39 14.35 -1.11
CA ASN A 9 5.82 14.64 -1.07
C ASN A 9 6.33 14.47 0.35
N ALA A 10 7.66 14.36 0.49
CA ALA A 10 8.28 14.33 1.80
C ALA A 10 7.84 15.53 2.63
N LEU A 11 7.60 15.32 3.91
CA LEU A 11 7.12 16.27 4.90
C LEU A 11 5.63 16.59 4.84
N ASP A 12 4.90 16.12 3.82
CA ASP A 12 3.44 16.23 3.82
C ASP A 12 2.86 15.41 4.98
N VAL A 13 1.73 15.87 5.51
CA VAL A 13 0.98 15.06 6.48
C VAL A 13 0.24 13.97 5.72
N ALA A 14 0.44 12.70 6.11
CA ALA A 14 -0.26 11.59 5.48
C ALA A 14 -1.77 11.71 5.76
N PRO A 15 -2.64 11.56 4.74
CA PRO A 15 -4.07 11.56 4.97
C PRO A 15 -4.50 10.41 5.89
N GLU A 16 -5.59 10.60 6.63
CA GLU A 16 -6.15 9.53 7.45
C GLU A 16 -6.71 8.42 6.54
N ILE A 17 -6.50 7.18 6.96
CA ILE A 17 -7.12 6.01 6.34
C ILE A 17 -8.13 5.46 7.34
N SER A 18 -9.36 5.18 6.88
CA SER A 18 -10.38 4.50 7.67
C SER A 18 -11.03 3.46 6.76
N LEU A 19 -10.56 2.23 6.83
CA LEU A 19 -10.97 1.15 5.94
C LEU A 19 -11.12 -0.15 6.73
N LEU A 20 -11.86 -1.11 6.17
CA LEU A 20 -11.95 -2.44 6.76
C LEU A 20 -10.71 -3.26 6.44
N ASP A 21 -10.23 -3.99 7.43
CA ASP A 21 -9.13 -4.93 7.25
C ASP A 21 -9.64 -6.30 6.81
N GLN A 22 -8.75 -7.29 6.69
CA GLN A 22 -9.09 -8.65 6.26
C GLN A 22 -10.04 -9.38 7.23
N ASP A 23 -10.19 -8.90 8.45
CA ASP A 23 -11.07 -9.49 9.46
C ASP A 23 -12.33 -8.64 9.68
N SER A 24 -12.63 -7.71 8.76
CA SER A 24 -13.78 -6.81 8.81
C SER A 24 -13.76 -5.85 9.99
N ASN A 25 -12.60 -5.62 10.60
CA ASN A 25 -12.42 -4.60 11.62
C ASN A 25 -12.03 -3.28 10.97
N THR A 26 -12.52 -2.17 11.54
CA THR A 26 -12.13 -0.85 11.04
C THR A 26 -10.70 -0.54 11.45
N PHE A 27 -9.87 -0.25 10.46
CA PHE A 27 -8.49 0.19 10.66
C PHE A 27 -8.40 1.68 10.40
N LYS A 28 -7.73 2.41 11.28
CA LYS A 28 -7.42 3.83 11.09
C LYS A 28 -5.90 4.02 11.15
N LEU A 29 -5.37 4.77 10.20
CA LEU A 29 -3.93 5.03 10.17
C LEU A 29 -3.46 5.73 11.45
N SER A 30 -4.29 6.60 12.03
CA SER A 30 -3.99 7.29 13.27
C SER A 30 -3.73 6.34 14.44
N GLU A 31 -4.20 5.11 14.40
CA GLU A 31 -3.94 4.10 15.42
C GLU A 31 -2.48 3.65 15.42
N LEU A 32 -1.74 3.90 14.34
CA LEU A 32 -0.32 3.58 14.22
C LEU A 32 0.60 4.77 14.51
N LEU A 33 0.07 5.92 14.94
CA LEU A 33 0.91 7.03 15.38
C LEU A 33 1.86 6.57 16.49
N GLY A 34 3.12 6.98 16.41
CA GLY A 34 4.18 6.49 17.26
C GLY A 34 4.98 5.34 16.65
N GLN A 35 4.54 4.84 15.50
CA GLN A 35 5.25 3.82 14.72
C GLN A 35 5.48 4.35 13.32
N LYS A 36 6.57 3.89 12.68
CA LYS A 36 6.78 4.13 11.26
C LYS A 36 5.95 3.13 10.46
N VAL A 37 5.41 3.57 9.32
CA VAL A 37 4.51 2.75 8.51
C VAL A 37 4.95 2.74 7.05
N ILE A 38 4.93 1.55 6.45
CA ILE A 38 5.02 1.39 5.01
C ILE A 38 3.62 1.05 4.54
N ALA A 39 2.97 2.01 3.86
CA ALA A 39 1.65 1.81 3.26
C ALA A 39 1.85 1.59 1.76
N TYR A 40 1.57 0.38 1.27
CA TYR A 40 1.71 0.12 -0.16
C TYR A 40 0.37 -0.19 -0.80
N PHE A 41 0.18 0.35 -2.00
CA PHE A 41 -1.04 0.20 -2.78
C PHE A 41 -0.78 -0.76 -3.93
N TYR A 42 -1.66 -1.73 -4.11
CA TYR A 42 -1.53 -2.73 -5.18
C TYR A 42 -2.87 -2.94 -5.89
N PRO A 43 -2.87 -3.19 -7.22
CA PRO A 43 -4.10 -3.14 -8.01
C PRO A 43 -5.08 -4.28 -7.78
N ALA A 44 -4.61 -5.50 -7.50
CA ALA A 44 -5.50 -6.64 -7.40
C ALA A 44 -4.89 -7.80 -6.63
N ALA A 45 -5.56 -8.23 -5.56
CA ALA A 45 -5.20 -9.43 -4.83
C ALA A 45 -5.29 -10.65 -5.77
N GLY A 46 -4.27 -11.48 -5.75
CA GLY A 46 -4.20 -12.70 -6.58
C GLY A 46 -3.60 -12.51 -7.96
N SER A 47 -3.34 -11.28 -8.42
CA SER A 47 -2.59 -11.09 -9.65
C SER A 47 -1.13 -11.50 -9.45
N PRO A 48 -0.42 -11.96 -10.51
CA PRO A 48 0.97 -12.44 -10.34
C PRO A 48 1.91 -11.41 -9.74
N GLY A 49 1.86 -10.17 -10.19
CA GLY A 49 2.72 -9.10 -9.66
C GLY A 49 2.41 -8.75 -8.21
N CYS A 50 1.13 -8.66 -7.86
CA CYS A 50 0.72 -8.36 -6.49
C CYS A 50 1.04 -9.52 -5.54
N THR A 51 0.93 -10.75 -6.01
CA THR A 51 1.29 -11.94 -5.23
C THR A 51 2.79 -11.92 -4.92
N LYS A 52 3.61 -11.63 -5.92
CA LYS A 52 5.07 -11.55 -5.74
C LYS A 52 5.44 -10.42 -4.78
N GLU A 53 4.85 -9.26 -4.93
CA GLU A 53 5.12 -8.11 -4.05
C GLU A 53 4.75 -8.44 -2.61
N ALA A 54 3.57 -9.03 -2.39
CA ALA A 54 3.12 -9.42 -1.05
C ALA A 54 4.05 -10.47 -0.42
N ALA A 55 4.47 -11.46 -1.20
CA ALA A 55 5.41 -12.47 -0.73
C ALA A 55 6.76 -11.87 -0.36
N ASP A 56 7.25 -10.92 -1.15
CA ASP A 56 8.49 -10.22 -0.87
C ASP A 56 8.40 -9.39 0.42
N PHE A 57 7.27 -8.70 0.65
CA PHE A 57 7.05 -8.00 1.92
C PHE A 57 6.98 -8.96 3.09
N GLN A 58 6.32 -10.10 2.94
CA GLN A 58 6.25 -11.11 4.00
C GLN A 58 7.62 -11.67 4.32
N ASP A 59 8.42 -11.97 3.32
CA ASP A 59 9.77 -12.50 3.51
C ASP A 59 10.69 -11.50 4.24
N SER A 60 10.46 -10.22 4.04
CA SER A 60 11.26 -9.15 4.63
C SER A 60 10.59 -8.51 5.87
N LEU A 61 9.45 -9.03 6.31
CA LEU A 61 8.66 -8.41 7.37
C LEU A 61 9.44 -8.21 8.66
N GLU A 62 10.21 -9.22 9.08
CA GLU A 62 11.02 -9.12 10.30
C GLU A 62 12.10 -8.04 10.17
N ASP A 63 12.69 -7.89 9.00
CA ASP A 63 13.71 -6.87 8.75
C ASP A 63 13.09 -5.47 8.86
N PHE A 64 11.89 -5.26 8.30
CA PHE A 64 11.17 -4.00 8.45
C PHE A 64 10.79 -3.72 9.90
N LYS A 65 10.36 -4.74 10.64
CA LYS A 65 10.03 -4.60 12.06
C LYS A 65 11.25 -4.17 12.88
N LYS A 66 12.43 -4.73 12.57
CA LYS A 66 13.67 -4.34 13.23
C LYS A 66 14.03 -2.89 12.99
N LEU A 67 13.64 -2.34 11.85
CA LEU A 67 13.81 -0.93 11.51
C LEU A 67 12.72 -0.05 12.10
N GLY A 68 11.73 -0.62 12.79
CA GLY A 68 10.63 0.11 13.42
C GLY A 68 9.43 0.34 12.52
N PHE A 69 9.31 -0.39 11.41
CA PHE A 69 8.22 -0.23 10.45
C PHE A 69 7.14 -1.30 10.60
N SER A 70 5.89 -0.87 10.48
CA SER A 70 4.73 -1.74 10.24
C SER A 70 4.38 -1.67 8.77
N VAL A 71 3.93 -2.77 8.19
CA VAL A 71 3.56 -2.84 6.77
C VAL A 71 2.04 -2.95 6.65
N VAL A 72 1.45 -2.16 5.77
CA VAL A 72 0.01 -2.19 5.49
C VAL A 72 -0.17 -2.23 3.97
N GLY A 73 -0.91 -3.22 3.47
CA GLY A 73 -1.22 -3.33 2.04
C GLY A 73 -2.66 -2.89 1.77
N ILE A 74 -2.88 -2.11 0.71
CA ILE A 74 -4.17 -1.53 0.38
C ILE A 74 -4.51 -1.84 -1.07
N SER A 75 -5.69 -2.45 -1.30
CA SER A 75 -6.16 -2.77 -2.65
C SER A 75 -7.64 -2.41 -2.81
N PRO A 76 -8.14 -2.30 -4.05
CA PRO A 76 -9.57 -2.06 -4.29
C PRO A 76 -10.44 -3.31 -4.12
N ASP A 77 -9.86 -4.43 -3.73
CA ASP A 77 -10.61 -5.67 -3.52
C ASP A 77 -11.50 -5.59 -2.28
N ASP A 78 -12.56 -6.39 -2.25
CA ASP A 78 -13.43 -6.48 -1.08
C ASP A 78 -12.80 -7.35 0.03
N VAL A 79 -13.40 -7.31 1.21
CA VAL A 79 -12.87 -8.02 2.37
C VAL A 79 -12.74 -9.53 2.15
N PRO A 80 -13.75 -10.25 1.61
CA PRO A 80 -13.59 -11.68 1.37
C PRO A 80 -12.40 -12.02 0.48
N ARG A 81 -12.14 -11.18 -0.53
CA ARG A 81 -11.03 -11.41 -1.45
C ARG A 81 -9.67 -11.18 -0.80
N ILE A 82 -9.52 -10.10 -0.03
CA ILE A 82 -8.26 -9.87 0.68
C ILE A 82 -8.02 -10.90 1.78
N LYS A 83 -9.08 -11.39 2.40
CA LYS A 83 -8.98 -12.47 3.39
C LYS A 83 -8.47 -13.75 2.75
N SER A 84 -9.04 -14.14 1.61
CA SER A 84 -8.58 -15.31 0.85
C SER A 84 -7.11 -15.17 0.43
N PHE A 85 -6.73 -13.98 -0.02
CA PHE A 85 -5.37 -13.69 -0.44
C PHE A 85 -4.40 -13.81 0.75
N GLN A 86 -4.76 -13.23 1.89
CA GLN A 86 -3.97 -13.30 3.11
C GLN A 86 -3.76 -14.75 3.55
N GLU A 87 -4.82 -15.56 3.56
CA GLU A 87 -4.74 -16.96 3.97
C GLU A 87 -3.94 -17.80 3.00
N ALA A 88 -4.15 -17.61 1.70
CA ALA A 88 -3.46 -18.38 0.66
C ALA A 88 -1.94 -18.18 0.70
N HIS A 89 -1.49 -16.99 1.08
CA HIS A 89 -0.06 -16.65 1.09
C HIS A 89 0.50 -16.45 2.50
N GLU A 90 -0.29 -16.77 3.52
CA GLU A 90 0.13 -16.72 4.93
C GLU A 90 0.74 -15.36 5.31
N LEU A 91 0.07 -14.27 4.88
CA LEU A 91 0.55 -12.92 5.13
C LEU A 91 0.26 -12.50 6.57
N GLU A 92 1.27 -11.98 7.26
CA GLU A 92 1.19 -11.59 8.67
C GLU A 92 1.03 -10.07 8.87
N PHE A 93 0.95 -9.31 7.80
CA PHE A 93 0.73 -7.87 7.87
C PHE A 93 -0.72 -7.53 7.48
N THR A 94 -1.18 -6.34 7.88
CA THR A 94 -2.55 -5.90 7.66
C THR A 94 -2.82 -5.63 6.18
N LEU A 95 -3.96 -6.12 5.70
CA LEU A 95 -4.48 -5.80 4.37
C LEU A 95 -5.79 -5.02 4.52
N LEU A 96 -5.95 -3.97 3.72
CA LEU A 96 -7.10 -3.08 3.76
C LEU A 96 -7.87 -3.12 2.45
N SER A 97 -9.21 -3.06 2.56
CA SER A 97 -10.14 -3.04 1.45
C SER A 97 -10.54 -1.60 1.14
N ASP A 98 -10.27 -1.16 -0.10
CA ASP A 98 -10.57 0.21 -0.56
C ASP A 98 -11.34 0.17 -1.89
N PRO A 99 -12.55 -0.43 -1.91
CA PRO A 99 -13.28 -0.66 -3.16
C PRO A 99 -13.70 0.63 -3.87
N ASP A 100 -13.85 1.72 -3.16
CA ASP A 100 -14.24 3.02 -3.73
C ASP A 100 -13.03 3.91 -4.03
N PHE A 101 -11.82 3.41 -3.90
CA PHE A 101 -10.57 4.14 -4.14
C PHE A 101 -10.40 5.39 -3.28
N ILE A 102 -11.02 5.45 -2.12
CA ILE A 102 -10.95 6.63 -1.24
C ILE A 102 -9.51 6.86 -0.76
N ALA A 103 -8.87 5.85 -0.21
CA ALA A 103 -7.48 5.95 0.23
C ALA A 103 -6.52 6.07 -0.95
N HIS A 104 -6.77 5.34 -2.04
CA HIS A 104 -5.96 5.46 -3.26
C HIS A 104 -5.92 6.90 -3.76
N LYS A 105 -7.09 7.55 -3.84
CA LYS A 105 -7.18 8.94 -4.31
C LYS A 105 -6.55 9.92 -3.33
N ALA A 106 -6.78 9.72 -2.04
CA ALA A 106 -6.22 10.59 -1.00
C ALA A 106 -4.68 10.57 -0.99
N PHE A 107 -4.08 9.41 -1.32
CA PHE A 107 -2.63 9.23 -1.34
C PHE A 107 -2.01 9.46 -2.72
N GLY A 108 -2.82 9.79 -3.72
CA GLY A 108 -2.32 9.98 -5.09
C GLY A 108 -1.99 8.69 -5.83
N ALA A 109 -2.42 7.53 -5.29
CA ALA A 109 -2.18 6.22 -5.87
C ALA A 109 -3.27 5.79 -6.86
N PHE A 110 -3.87 6.76 -7.54
CA PHE A 110 -4.92 6.56 -8.52
C PHE A 110 -4.67 7.47 -9.72
N GLY A 111 -4.77 6.92 -10.92
CA GLY A 111 -4.54 7.72 -12.12
C GLY A 111 -4.65 6.92 -13.39
N GLU A 112 -4.15 7.51 -14.47
CA GLU A 112 -4.18 6.89 -15.79
C GLU A 112 -3.15 5.77 -15.89
N LYS A 113 -3.60 4.64 -16.43
CA LYS A 113 -2.78 3.47 -16.69
C LYS A 113 -2.95 3.07 -18.15
N THR A 114 -1.91 2.46 -18.71
CA THR A 114 -1.97 1.90 -20.06
C THR A 114 -1.69 0.40 -19.96
N LEU A 115 -2.59 -0.40 -20.54
CA LEU A 115 -2.44 -1.85 -20.59
C LEU A 115 -2.93 -2.33 -21.95
N TYR A 116 -2.08 -3.06 -22.68
CA TYR A 116 -2.36 -3.55 -24.03
C TYR A 116 -2.84 -2.44 -24.98
N GLY A 117 -2.19 -1.26 -24.89
CA GLY A 117 -2.52 -0.11 -25.72
C GLY A 117 -3.79 0.64 -25.32
N ARG A 118 -4.48 0.21 -24.29
CA ARG A 118 -5.68 0.87 -23.77
C ARG A 118 -5.35 1.74 -22.56
N LYS A 119 -5.91 2.93 -22.55
CA LYS A 119 -5.79 3.84 -21.41
C LYS A 119 -7.03 3.69 -20.52
N PHE A 120 -6.82 3.60 -19.22
CA PHE A 120 -7.90 3.60 -18.24
C PHE A 120 -7.40 4.18 -16.93
N ARG A 121 -8.32 4.47 -16.02
CA ARG A 121 -7.96 5.00 -14.70
C ARG A 121 -8.14 3.92 -13.65
N GLY A 122 -7.22 3.84 -12.72
CA GLY A 122 -7.28 2.84 -11.67
C GLY A 122 -6.14 2.98 -10.66
N ALA A 123 -6.00 1.97 -9.81
CA ALA A 123 -4.97 1.93 -8.79
C ALA A 123 -3.56 1.94 -9.40
N LEU A 124 -2.72 2.81 -8.90
CA LEU A 124 -1.30 2.85 -9.26
C LEU A 124 -0.50 2.14 -8.16
N ARG A 125 0.36 1.20 -8.55
CA ARG A 125 1.23 0.52 -7.59
C ARG A 125 2.17 1.54 -6.97
N SER A 126 2.00 1.80 -5.68
CA SER A 126 2.67 2.89 -4.99
C SER A 126 3.04 2.48 -3.57
N THR A 127 4.06 3.13 -3.01
CA THR A 127 4.45 2.91 -1.62
C THR A 127 4.71 4.26 -0.97
N VAL A 128 4.06 4.51 0.16
CA VAL A 128 4.24 5.73 0.95
C VAL A 128 4.83 5.34 2.30
N ILE A 129 5.93 5.99 2.65
CA ILE A 129 6.65 5.72 3.89
C ILE A 129 6.36 6.87 4.85
N ILE A 130 5.87 6.53 6.05
CA ILE A 130 5.33 7.48 7.02
C ILE A 130 6.10 7.35 8.34
N ASP A 131 6.45 8.48 8.95
CA ASP A 131 7.17 8.50 10.23
C ASP A 131 6.23 8.38 11.44
N GLU A 132 6.79 8.39 12.63
CA GLU A 132 6.04 8.21 13.87
C GLU A 132 5.04 9.35 14.15
N LYS A 133 5.22 10.50 13.50
CA LYS A 133 4.35 11.68 13.67
C LYS A 133 3.26 11.75 12.59
N GLY A 134 3.22 10.79 11.68
CA GLY A 134 2.26 10.80 10.58
C GLY A 134 2.68 11.64 9.39
N GLN A 135 3.95 12.04 9.30
CA GLN A 135 4.47 12.77 8.15
C GLN A 135 5.10 11.82 7.14
N VAL A 136 4.97 12.15 5.88
CA VAL A 136 5.55 11.36 4.78
C VAL A 136 7.08 11.53 4.78
N ILE A 137 7.79 10.41 4.86
CA ILE A 137 9.24 10.37 4.67
C ILE A 137 9.55 10.36 3.18
N ASP A 138 8.87 9.50 2.44
CA ASP A 138 9.02 9.39 0.99
C ASP A 138 7.76 8.77 0.40
N ALA A 139 7.51 9.04 -0.87
CA ALA A 139 6.38 8.48 -1.60
C ALA A 139 6.84 8.06 -2.98
N LEU A 140 6.66 6.78 -3.29
CA LEU A 140 7.13 6.15 -4.52
C LEU A 140 5.94 5.71 -5.34
N TYR A 141 5.78 6.27 -6.53
CA TYR A 141 4.63 6.02 -7.39
C TYR A 141 5.03 5.21 -8.63
N SER A 142 4.07 4.44 -9.14
CA SER A 142 4.28 3.60 -10.33
C SER A 142 5.50 2.69 -10.19
N VAL A 143 5.60 2.04 -9.04
CA VAL A 143 6.72 1.13 -8.75
C VAL A 143 6.52 -0.24 -9.38
N SER A 144 7.62 -0.95 -9.62
CA SER A 144 7.59 -2.32 -10.12
C SER A 144 7.28 -3.30 -8.98
N SER A 145 6.58 -4.38 -9.28
CA SER A 145 6.37 -5.46 -8.33
C SER A 145 7.64 -6.28 -8.07
N THR A 146 8.59 -6.25 -9.01
CA THR A 146 9.82 -7.03 -8.92
C THR A 146 10.95 -6.20 -8.32
N GLY A 147 11.55 -6.69 -7.25
CA GLY A 147 12.72 -6.06 -6.61
C GLY A 147 12.41 -4.83 -5.77
N HIS A 148 11.14 -4.42 -5.68
CA HIS A 148 10.75 -3.22 -4.94
C HIS A 148 11.06 -3.34 -3.44
N THR A 149 10.69 -4.46 -2.81
CA THR A 149 10.91 -4.68 -1.38
C THR A 149 12.38 -4.62 -1.01
N LYS A 150 13.24 -5.22 -1.83
CA LYS A 150 14.69 -5.21 -1.62
C LYS A 150 15.25 -3.79 -1.71
N ALA A 151 14.76 -3.02 -2.68
CA ALA A 151 15.14 -1.63 -2.84
C ALA A 151 14.70 -0.78 -1.64
N LEU A 152 13.50 -1.03 -1.12
CA LEU A 152 13.00 -0.36 0.10
C LEU A 152 13.87 -0.67 1.31
N LEU A 153 14.21 -1.93 1.54
CA LEU A 153 15.07 -2.32 2.65
C LEU A 153 16.40 -1.58 2.58
N LYS A 154 17.00 -1.51 1.40
CA LYS A 154 18.26 -0.79 1.19
C LYS A 154 18.10 0.70 1.47
N LEU A 155 17.01 1.30 1.01
CA LEU A 155 16.72 2.72 1.21
C LEU A 155 16.54 3.06 2.70
N LEU A 156 15.87 2.18 3.45
CA LEU A 156 15.48 2.43 4.85
C LEU A 156 16.51 1.91 5.86
N SER A 157 17.52 1.22 5.41
CA SER A 157 18.57 0.68 6.29
C SER A 157 19.64 1.69 6.62
#